data_993b029535a10ed20001d5d697ed57ac
#
_entry.id   993b029535a10ed20001d5d697ed57ac
#
_cell.length_a   1.000
_cell.length_b   1.000
_cell.length_c   1.000
_cell.angle_alpha   90.00
_cell.angle_beta   90.00
_cell.angle_gamma   90.00
#
_symmetry.space_group_name_H-M   'P 1'
#
loop_
_entity.id
_entity.type
_entity.pdbx_description
1 polymer ?
#
loop_
_entity_poly.entity_id
_entity_poly.type
_entity_poly.pdbx_seq_one_letter_code
_entity_poly.pdbx_strand_id
1 'polypeptide(L)'
;MNNKQNYFGILILVIAMIAFAGCEKDADPVPNATQKLSIHLHTNVGNTEADYVTTFSDGSGRKFTLSDCRYYLSNLVLIKSDGSELPLTDIVLLVNPADQDYELTDVPVGDYKGIKMLFGLDSVTNHTDPAIYPAGDPLAIQTPGIHWDWNSGYIFLKMEGLCDTTIAGNGVADYPFFYHVGMDALKRTIDLSNQPFSVVSGTDKELFVEVDVLEVLANVNLRTENETHTFNNMPLATKIADNFPASIVME
;
A
#
# COMPACT_ATOMS: atom_id res chain seq x y z
N MET A 1 69.34 83.67 26.66
CA MET A 1 68.84 83.21 25.38
C MET A 1 68.30 81.81 25.59
N ASN A 2 66.96 81.66 25.72
CA ASN A 2 66.28 80.48 26.19
C ASN A 2 65.58 79.77 25.03
N ASN A 3 65.95 78.57 24.78
CA ASN A 3 65.25 77.70 23.86
C ASN A 3 64.32 76.80 24.67
N LYS A 4 63.02 76.91 24.52
CA LYS A 4 62.00 76.04 25.05
C LYS A 4 61.68 75.04 23.97
N GLN A 5 61.96 73.76 24.21
CA GLN A 5 61.50 72.66 23.41
C GLN A 5 60.15 72.20 23.94
N ASN A 6 59.14 72.23 23.10
CA ASN A 6 57.80 71.64 23.36
C ASN A 6 57.82 70.18 22.98
N TYR A 7 57.57 69.32 23.93
CA TYR A 7 57.32 67.89 23.68
C TYR A 7 55.83 67.71 23.46
N PHE A 8 55.47 67.28 22.26
CA PHE A 8 54.12 66.90 21.88
C PHE A 8 53.96 65.43 22.23
N GLY A 9 53.21 65.12 23.28
CA GLY A 9 52.89 63.70 23.66
C GLY A 9 51.85 63.13 22.71
N ILE A 10 52.25 62.08 21.99
CA ILE A 10 51.36 61.28 21.17
C ILE A 10 50.69 60.26 22.08
N LEU A 11 49.38 60.45 22.30
CA LEU A 11 48.54 59.51 22.99
C LEU A 11 48.08 58.40 22.00
N ILE A 12 48.68 57.23 22.08
CA ILE A 12 48.26 56.06 21.28
C ILE A 12 47.05 55.42 21.95
N LEU A 13 45.88 55.60 21.32
CA LEU A 13 44.66 54.95 21.74
C LEU A 13 44.61 53.52 21.15
N VAL A 14 44.90 52.50 21.99
CA VAL A 14 44.76 51.11 21.60
C VAL A 14 43.29 50.73 21.70
N ILE A 15 42.60 50.64 20.57
CA ILE A 15 41.23 50.09 20.48
C ILE A 15 41.36 48.58 20.48
N ALA A 16 41.02 47.94 21.61
CA ALA A 16 40.86 46.49 21.70
C ALA A 16 39.57 46.08 20.98
N MET A 17 39.67 45.51 19.77
CA MET A 17 38.55 44.81 19.12
C MET A 17 38.30 43.52 19.89
N ILE A 18 37.23 43.50 20.69
CA ILE A 18 36.67 42.26 21.25
C ILE A 18 35.89 41.60 20.12
N ALA A 19 36.47 40.58 19.48
CA ALA A 19 35.74 39.70 18.59
C ALA A 19 34.75 38.85 19.44
N PHE A 20 33.49 39.21 19.41
CA PHE A 20 32.43 38.31 19.86
C PHE A 20 32.38 37.15 18.86
N ALA A 21 33.03 36.02 19.17
CA ALA A 21 32.71 34.76 18.57
C ALA A 21 31.32 34.38 19.10
N GLY A 22 30.27 34.77 18.39
CA GLY A 22 28.95 34.24 18.57
C GLY A 22 29.02 32.73 18.25
N CYS A 23 28.92 31.85 19.26
CA CYS A 23 28.49 30.50 19.01
C CYS A 23 27.09 30.60 18.40
N GLU A 24 26.97 30.39 17.10
CA GLU A 24 25.70 29.98 16.51
C GLU A 24 25.36 28.67 17.22
N LYS A 25 24.37 28.73 18.10
CA LYS A 25 23.72 27.54 18.60
C LYS A 25 23.16 26.87 17.34
N ASP A 26 23.69 25.69 17.01
CA ASP A 26 23.04 24.83 16.02
C ASP A 26 21.57 24.80 16.39
N ALA A 27 20.72 25.34 15.52
CA ALA A 27 19.27 25.27 15.73
C ALA A 27 18.94 23.79 15.84
N ASP A 28 18.29 23.40 16.95
CA ASP A 28 17.75 22.05 17.07
C ASP A 28 17.02 21.74 15.76
N PRO A 29 17.23 20.56 15.15
CA PRO A 29 16.58 20.23 13.90
C PRO A 29 15.07 20.42 14.09
N VAL A 30 14.50 21.34 13.33
CA VAL A 30 13.04 21.54 13.33
C VAL A 30 12.44 20.17 13.04
N PRO A 31 11.56 19.61 13.92
CA PRO A 31 10.91 18.35 13.62
C PRO A 31 10.34 18.44 12.21
N ASN A 32 10.69 17.52 11.33
CA ASN A 32 10.15 17.50 9.97
C ASN A 32 8.63 17.52 10.10
N ALA A 33 7.98 18.51 9.52
CA ALA A 33 6.54 18.59 9.51
C ALA A 33 6.01 17.28 8.90
N THR A 34 5.00 16.69 9.52
CA THR A 34 4.30 15.51 8.99
C THR A 34 2.91 15.89 8.53
N GLN A 35 2.35 15.10 7.63
CA GLN A 35 0.98 15.20 7.15
C GLN A 35 0.37 13.81 7.08
N LYS A 36 -0.94 13.72 7.23
CA LYS A 36 -1.67 12.47 7.05
C LYS A 36 -1.49 11.95 5.63
N LEU A 37 -1.28 10.66 5.53
CA LEU A 37 -1.29 9.90 4.28
C LEU A 37 -2.45 8.91 4.32
N SER A 38 -3.22 8.87 3.24
CA SER A 38 -4.30 7.90 3.01
C SER A 38 -4.18 7.29 1.61
N ILE A 39 -4.87 6.19 1.40
CA ILE A 39 -5.10 5.59 0.09
C ILE A 39 -6.60 5.59 -0.19
N HIS A 40 -6.99 6.13 -1.34
CA HIS A 40 -8.28 5.92 -1.95
C HIS A 40 -8.13 4.82 -3.00
N LEU A 41 -8.73 3.65 -2.75
CA LEU A 41 -8.47 2.45 -3.53
C LEU A 41 -9.75 1.96 -4.20
N HIS A 42 -9.75 1.97 -5.53
CA HIS A 42 -10.80 1.36 -6.33
C HIS A 42 -10.46 -0.09 -6.68
N THR A 43 -11.42 -0.99 -6.49
CA THR A 43 -11.37 -2.32 -7.09
C THR A 43 -12.32 -2.32 -8.27
N ASN A 44 -11.78 -2.51 -9.48
CA ASN A 44 -12.53 -2.45 -10.73
C ASN A 44 -12.58 -3.83 -11.42
N VAL A 45 -13.54 -3.98 -12.31
CA VAL A 45 -13.60 -5.05 -13.31
C VAL A 45 -13.51 -4.38 -14.67
N GLY A 46 -12.33 -4.24 -15.22
CA GLY A 46 -12.05 -3.36 -16.35
C GLY A 46 -12.36 -1.90 -16.00
N ASN A 47 -13.25 -1.26 -16.76
CA ASN A 47 -13.62 0.14 -16.51
C ASN A 47 -14.85 0.30 -15.59
N THR A 48 -15.26 -0.75 -14.88
CA THR A 48 -16.46 -0.74 -14.04
C THR A 48 -16.08 -1.05 -12.61
N GLU A 49 -16.51 -0.21 -11.68
CA GLU A 49 -16.30 -0.47 -10.26
C GLU A 49 -16.88 -1.82 -9.85
N ALA A 50 -16.12 -2.61 -9.11
CA ALA A 50 -16.53 -3.92 -8.65
C ALA A 50 -17.62 -3.79 -7.58
N ASP A 51 -18.66 -4.59 -7.71
CA ASP A 51 -19.75 -4.71 -6.75
C ASP A 51 -20.25 -6.16 -6.67
N TYR A 52 -21.22 -6.39 -5.81
CA TYR A 52 -21.79 -7.73 -5.59
C TYR A 52 -23.17 -7.93 -6.24
N VAL A 53 -23.55 -7.08 -7.18
CA VAL A 53 -24.85 -7.12 -7.89
C VAL A 53 -24.71 -7.12 -9.41
N THR A 54 -23.62 -6.58 -9.93
CA THR A 54 -23.37 -6.48 -11.37
C THR A 54 -22.92 -7.82 -11.96
N THR A 55 -23.38 -8.10 -13.19
CA THR A 55 -22.84 -9.18 -14.01
C THR A 55 -21.76 -8.62 -14.93
N PHE A 56 -20.54 -9.02 -14.68
CA PHE A 56 -19.36 -8.63 -15.45
C PHE A 56 -19.08 -9.59 -16.60
N SER A 57 -18.05 -9.27 -17.38
CA SER A 57 -17.50 -10.17 -18.40
C SER A 57 -15.98 -10.25 -18.24
N ASP A 58 -15.43 -11.46 -18.31
CA ASP A 58 -13.98 -11.66 -18.37
C ASP A 58 -13.40 -11.23 -19.73
N GLY A 59 -12.09 -11.30 -19.88
CA GLY A 59 -11.38 -10.93 -21.11
C GLY A 59 -11.81 -11.74 -22.36
N SER A 60 -12.51 -12.86 -22.17
CA SER A 60 -13.10 -13.68 -23.24
C SER A 60 -14.57 -13.37 -23.54
N GLY A 61 -15.18 -12.46 -22.75
CA GLY A 61 -16.59 -12.12 -22.81
C GLY A 61 -17.50 -13.04 -21.98
N ARG A 62 -16.91 -13.98 -21.21
CA ARG A 62 -17.64 -14.90 -20.33
C ARG A 62 -18.21 -14.16 -19.13
N LYS A 63 -19.50 -14.41 -18.84
CA LYS A 63 -20.19 -13.76 -17.74
C LYS A 63 -19.75 -14.30 -16.39
N PHE A 64 -19.61 -13.38 -15.43
CA PHE A 64 -19.41 -13.72 -14.02
C PHE A 64 -19.99 -12.64 -13.10
N THR A 65 -20.23 -13.00 -11.84
CA THR A 65 -20.62 -12.09 -10.75
C THR A 65 -19.66 -12.27 -9.60
N LEU A 66 -19.56 -11.28 -8.74
CA LEU A 66 -18.82 -11.39 -7.47
C LEU A 66 -19.82 -11.53 -6.32
N SER A 67 -19.44 -12.27 -5.29
CA SER A 67 -20.13 -12.35 -3.99
C SER A 67 -19.20 -12.08 -2.82
N ASP A 68 -17.89 -12.20 -3.03
CA ASP A 68 -16.82 -11.78 -2.14
C ASP A 68 -15.59 -11.41 -2.99
N CYS A 69 -14.92 -10.33 -2.67
CA CYS A 69 -13.67 -9.92 -3.32
C CYS A 69 -12.85 -9.11 -2.32
N ARG A 70 -12.18 -9.81 -1.42
CA ARG A 70 -11.33 -9.18 -0.39
C ARG A 70 -9.90 -9.65 -0.52
N TYR A 71 -8.96 -8.75 -0.24
CA TYR A 71 -7.54 -9.07 -0.28
C TYR A 71 -6.73 -8.23 0.71
N TYR A 72 -5.58 -8.77 1.11
CA TYR A 72 -4.66 -8.10 2.00
C TYR A 72 -3.57 -7.35 1.24
N LEU A 73 -3.35 -6.09 1.65
CA LEU A 73 -2.15 -5.32 1.33
C LEU A 73 -1.45 -4.97 2.66
N SER A 74 -0.15 -5.21 2.73
CA SER A 74 0.62 -5.00 3.95
C SER A 74 2.05 -4.54 3.65
N ASN A 75 2.87 -4.35 4.69
CA ASN A 75 4.29 -4.00 4.57
C ASN A 75 4.52 -2.82 3.62
N LEU A 76 3.76 -1.75 3.82
CA LEU A 76 3.84 -0.54 3.01
C LEU A 76 5.17 0.19 3.28
N VAL A 77 5.85 0.58 2.22
CA VAL A 77 7.15 1.29 2.28
C VAL A 77 7.14 2.44 1.30
N LEU A 78 7.30 3.67 1.78
CA LEU A 78 7.49 4.83 0.91
C LEU A 78 8.95 4.91 0.45
N ILE A 79 9.16 5.21 -0.81
CA ILE A 79 10.50 5.44 -1.39
C ILE A 79 10.70 6.93 -1.55
N LYS A 80 11.61 7.51 -0.74
CA LYS A 80 11.92 8.93 -0.79
C LYS A 80 12.64 9.31 -2.09
N SER A 81 12.68 10.59 -2.41
CA SER A 81 13.34 11.11 -3.62
C SER A 81 14.84 10.77 -3.70
N ASP A 82 15.52 10.62 -2.57
CA ASP A 82 16.91 10.17 -2.48
C ASP A 82 17.09 8.66 -2.63
N GLY A 83 15.98 7.89 -2.68
CA GLY A 83 15.97 6.43 -2.76
C GLY A 83 15.99 5.72 -1.41
N SER A 84 16.04 6.43 -0.31
CA SER A 84 15.90 5.82 1.02
C SER A 84 14.47 5.32 1.25
N GLU A 85 14.34 4.26 2.04
CA GLU A 85 13.07 3.63 2.38
C GLU A 85 12.52 4.18 3.69
N LEU A 86 11.21 4.42 3.73
CA LEU A 86 10.46 4.76 4.93
C LEU A 86 9.34 3.71 5.12
N PRO A 87 9.58 2.66 5.92
CA PRO A 87 8.54 1.70 6.24
C PRO A 87 7.39 2.35 7.02
N LEU A 88 6.17 2.04 6.62
CA LEU A 88 4.96 2.37 7.38
C LEU A 88 4.62 1.15 8.25
N THR A 89 5.02 1.22 9.53
CA THR A 89 4.90 0.08 10.45
C THR A 89 3.44 -0.14 10.88
N ASP A 90 3.12 -1.40 11.18
CA ASP A 90 1.83 -1.83 11.75
C ASP A 90 0.60 -1.52 10.88
N ILE A 91 0.80 -1.33 9.57
CA ILE A 91 -0.30 -1.12 8.63
C ILE A 91 -0.59 -2.39 7.84
N VAL A 92 -1.81 -2.87 8.02
CA VAL A 92 -2.42 -3.95 7.23
C VAL A 92 -3.75 -3.45 6.71
N LEU A 93 -3.98 -3.58 5.42
CA LEU A 93 -5.25 -3.26 4.78
C LEU A 93 -5.95 -4.56 4.39
N LEU A 94 -7.19 -4.73 4.84
CA LEU A 94 -8.11 -5.70 4.27
C LEU A 94 -9.02 -4.96 3.30
N VAL A 95 -8.68 -5.03 2.02
CA VAL A 95 -9.39 -4.31 0.97
C VAL A 95 -10.69 -5.05 0.61
N ASN A 96 -11.75 -4.27 0.43
CA ASN A 96 -13.09 -4.70 0.04
C ASN A 96 -13.65 -3.66 -0.94
N PRO A 97 -14.25 -4.03 -2.07
CA PRO A 97 -14.83 -3.08 -3.04
C PRO A 97 -15.84 -2.09 -2.44
N ALA A 98 -16.47 -2.42 -1.31
CA ALA A 98 -17.40 -1.52 -0.64
C ALA A 98 -16.71 -0.41 0.18
N ASP A 99 -15.42 -0.57 0.50
CA ASP A 99 -14.62 0.34 1.30
C ASP A 99 -13.46 0.85 0.45
N GLN A 100 -13.40 2.16 0.22
CA GLN A 100 -12.42 2.76 -0.69
C GLN A 100 -11.35 3.57 0.04
N ASP A 101 -11.65 4.07 1.23
CA ASP A 101 -10.79 5.02 1.94
C ASP A 101 -10.03 4.32 3.09
N TYR A 102 -8.71 4.33 3.01
CA TYR A 102 -7.82 3.71 3.98
C TYR A 102 -6.85 4.75 4.57
N GLU A 103 -7.07 5.13 5.83
CA GLU A 103 -6.09 5.95 6.56
C GLU A 103 -4.84 5.11 6.83
N LEU A 104 -3.65 5.68 6.55
CA LEU A 104 -2.38 5.01 6.81
C LEU A 104 -1.74 5.56 8.08
N THR A 105 -0.98 6.65 7.97
CA THR A 105 -0.27 7.27 9.09
C THR A 105 0.19 8.68 8.71
N ASP A 106 0.75 9.40 9.67
CA ASP A 106 1.47 10.65 9.40
C ASP A 106 2.85 10.36 8.82
N VAL A 107 3.19 11.04 7.73
CA VAL A 107 4.48 10.89 7.04
C VAL A 107 5.18 12.25 6.89
N PRO A 108 6.53 12.28 6.85
CA PRO A 108 7.28 13.52 6.66
C PRO A 108 6.90 14.23 5.37
N VAL A 109 6.84 15.57 5.43
CA VAL A 109 6.76 16.44 4.25
C VAL A 109 7.98 16.21 3.37
N GLY A 110 7.77 16.10 2.05
CA GLY A 110 8.84 15.86 1.08
C GLY A 110 8.36 15.18 -0.19
N ASP A 111 9.32 14.90 -1.07
CA ASP A 111 9.08 14.23 -2.33
C ASP A 111 9.40 12.74 -2.22
N TYR A 112 8.52 11.94 -2.79
CA TYR A 112 8.61 10.49 -2.82
C TYR A 112 8.62 10.00 -4.27
N LYS A 113 9.37 8.93 -4.53
CA LYS A 113 9.39 8.24 -5.83
C LYS A 113 8.18 7.35 -6.03
N GLY A 114 7.55 6.95 -4.92
CA GLY A 114 6.37 6.11 -4.91
C GLY A 114 6.31 5.23 -3.66
N ILE A 115 5.56 4.16 -3.75
CA ILE A 115 5.29 3.22 -2.66
C ILE A 115 5.56 1.79 -3.12
N LYS A 116 6.03 0.95 -2.20
CA LYS A 116 6.02 -0.51 -2.33
C LYS A 116 5.07 -1.09 -1.29
N MET A 117 4.49 -2.22 -1.60
CA MET A 117 3.64 -2.96 -0.68
C MET A 117 3.70 -4.46 -0.94
N LEU A 118 3.14 -5.24 -0.06
CA LEU A 118 3.03 -6.68 -0.17
C LEU A 118 1.58 -7.04 -0.47
N PHE A 119 1.32 -7.79 -1.53
CA PHE A 119 0.11 -8.59 -1.65
C PHE A 119 0.20 -9.76 -0.68
N GLY A 120 -0.76 -9.86 0.23
CA GLY A 120 -0.78 -10.81 1.33
C GLY A 120 -0.15 -10.26 2.61
N LEU A 121 0.32 -11.16 3.45
CA LEU A 121 0.90 -10.87 4.76
C LEU A 121 2.31 -11.47 4.87
N ASP A 122 3.18 -10.84 5.66
CA ASP A 122 4.45 -11.48 6.01
C ASP A 122 4.23 -12.75 6.86
N SER A 123 5.26 -13.59 6.94
CA SER A 123 5.13 -14.91 7.57
C SER A 123 4.77 -14.85 9.06
N VAL A 124 5.21 -13.82 9.77
CA VAL A 124 4.90 -13.68 11.20
C VAL A 124 3.43 -13.32 11.36
N THR A 125 2.97 -12.30 10.64
CA THR A 125 1.59 -11.84 10.66
C THR A 125 0.63 -12.91 10.15
N ASN A 126 0.99 -13.61 9.06
CA ASN A 126 0.16 -14.66 8.46
C ASN A 126 -0.19 -15.79 9.42
N HIS A 127 0.68 -16.08 10.40
CA HIS A 127 0.48 -17.19 11.35
C HIS A 127 -0.02 -16.73 12.73
N THR A 128 -0.50 -15.49 12.85
CA THR A 128 -1.14 -15.03 14.09
C THR A 128 -2.56 -15.59 14.23
N ASP A 129 -3.00 -15.75 15.46
CA ASP A 129 -4.38 -16.12 15.76
C ASP A 129 -5.29 -14.89 15.59
N PRO A 130 -6.29 -14.92 14.69
CA PRO A 130 -7.20 -13.78 14.50
C PRO A 130 -8.00 -13.41 15.76
N ALA A 131 -8.11 -14.31 16.73
CA ALA A 131 -8.81 -14.05 17.99
C ALA A 131 -8.08 -13.07 18.93
N ILE A 132 -6.80 -12.79 18.71
CA ILE A 132 -6.06 -11.84 19.53
C ILE A 132 -6.31 -10.39 19.13
N TYR A 133 -6.87 -10.15 17.96
CA TYR A 133 -7.11 -8.81 17.42
C TYR A 133 -8.49 -8.29 17.84
N PRO A 134 -8.62 -7.01 18.15
CA PRO A 134 -9.91 -6.41 18.50
C PRO A 134 -10.86 -6.37 17.29
N ALA A 135 -12.15 -6.34 17.56
CA ALA A 135 -13.15 -6.20 16.49
C ALA A 135 -12.91 -4.92 15.68
N GLY A 136 -12.95 -5.04 14.35
CA GLY A 136 -12.66 -3.95 13.41
C GLY A 136 -11.20 -3.89 12.94
N ASP A 137 -10.31 -4.66 13.57
CA ASP A 137 -8.95 -4.82 13.05
C ASP A 137 -8.99 -5.67 11.75
N PRO A 138 -8.22 -5.33 10.71
CA PRO A 138 -8.14 -6.11 9.48
C PRO A 138 -7.78 -7.60 9.70
N LEU A 139 -7.03 -7.89 10.74
CA LEU A 139 -6.59 -9.24 11.09
C LEU A 139 -7.55 -9.96 12.07
N ALA A 140 -8.58 -9.29 12.58
CA ALA A 140 -9.57 -9.91 13.46
C ALA A 140 -10.43 -10.94 12.72
N ILE A 141 -11.18 -11.75 13.47
CA ILE A 141 -12.16 -12.69 12.92
C ILE A 141 -13.17 -11.93 12.06
N GLN A 142 -13.26 -12.30 10.79
CA GLN A 142 -14.19 -11.73 9.82
C GLN A 142 -15.40 -12.65 9.61
N THR A 143 -16.52 -12.05 9.12
CA THR A 143 -17.70 -12.80 8.66
C THR A 143 -18.15 -12.23 7.31
N PRO A 144 -18.08 -13.00 6.19
CA PRO A 144 -17.49 -14.33 6.05
C PRO A 144 -15.98 -14.40 6.39
N GLY A 145 -15.51 -15.57 6.83
CA GLY A 145 -14.12 -15.79 7.23
C GLY A 145 -13.11 -15.51 6.11
N ILE A 146 -11.94 -15.01 6.48
CA ILE A 146 -10.77 -14.79 5.60
C ILE A 146 -9.50 -15.41 6.22
N HIS A 147 -9.68 -16.39 7.06
CA HIS A 147 -8.64 -17.19 7.70
C HIS A 147 -9.09 -18.66 7.68
N TRP A 148 -8.14 -19.58 7.44
CA TRP A 148 -8.48 -21.02 7.42
C TRP A 148 -8.52 -21.60 8.83
N ASP A 149 -9.67 -22.18 9.21
CA ASP A 149 -9.85 -22.85 10.51
C ASP A 149 -8.99 -24.11 10.66
N TRP A 150 -8.67 -24.76 9.52
CA TRP A 150 -7.96 -26.06 9.46
C TRP A 150 -6.44 -25.89 9.23
N ASN A 151 -6.00 -24.70 8.88
CA ASN A 151 -4.59 -24.37 8.66
C ASN A 151 -4.37 -22.94 9.16
N SER A 152 -3.47 -22.76 10.11
CA SER A 152 -3.18 -21.43 10.63
C SER A 152 -2.57 -20.56 9.52
N GLY A 153 -3.33 -19.59 9.07
CA GLY A 153 -2.93 -18.66 8.03
C GLY A 153 -4.13 -17.94 7.41
N TYR A 154 -3.87 -16.74 6.93
CA TYR A 154 -4.87 -15.88 6.28
C TYR A 154 -5.00 -16.23 4.80
N ILE A 155 -6.19 -15.98 4.26
CA ILE A 155 -6.47 -15.99 2.82
C ILE A 155 -6.09 -14.61 2.29
N PHE A 156 -5.02 -14.52 1.49
CA PHE A 156 -4.50 -13.25 0.96
C PHE A 156 -5.41 -12.61 -0.08
N LEU A 157 -6.06 -13.44 -0.90
CA LEU A 157 -7.16 -13.07 -1.78
C LEU A 157 -8.29 -14.07 -1.60
N LYS A 158 -9.46 -13.58 -1.27
CA LYS A 158 -10.71 -14.31 -1.31
C LYS A 158 -11.60 -13.69 -2.37
N MET A 159 -11.80 -14.41 -3.47
CA MET A 159 -12.69 -14.01 -4.56
C MET A 159 -13.67 -15.14 -4.85
N GLU A 160 -14.94 -14.84 -4.71
CA GLU A 160 -16.04 -15.79 -4.88
C GLU A 160 -17.14 -15.19 -5.76
N GLY A 161 -17.87 -16.04 -6.43
CA GLY A 161 -19.00 -15.62 -7.23
C GLY A 161 -19.57 -16.75 -8.08
N LEU A 162 -20.29 -16.37 -9.12
CA LEU A 162 -20.83 -17.26 -10.14
C LEU A 162 -20.20 -16.96 -11.49
N CYS A 163 -19.97 -17.98 -12.31
CA CYS A 163 -19.49 -17.83 -13.67
C CYS A 163 -20.29 -18.67 -14.65
N ASP A 164 -20.25 -18.28 -15.93
CA ASP A 164 -20.80 -19.09 -17.02
C ASP A 164 -19.81 -20.21 -17.38
N THR A 165 -20.25 -21.46 -17.30
CA THR A 165 -19.43 -22.63 -17.67
C THR A 165 -19.83 -23.24 -19.00
N THR A 166 -20.73 -22.61 -19.79
CA THR A 166 -21.08 -23.08 -21.14
C THR A 166 -19.86 -23.07 -22.07
N ILE A 167 -19.85 -23.96 -23.05
CA ILE A 167 -18.73 -24.09 -23.99
C ILE A 167 -18.55 -22.78 -24.78
N ALA A 168 -19.64 -22.18 -25.22
CA ALA A 168 -19.63 -20.95 -26.03
C ALA A 168 -19.38 -19.67 -25.23
N GLY A 169 -19.48 -19.72 -23.89
CA GLY A 169 -19.30 -18.56 -23.02
C GLY A 169 -20.40 -17.50 -23.13
N ASN A 170 -21.57 -17.88 -23.64
CA ASN A 170 -22.72 -16.98 -23.84
C ASN A 170 -23.91 -17.34 -22.97
N GLY A 171 -23.69 -18.13 -21.92
CA GLY A 171 -24.69 -18.55 -20.95
C GLY A 171 -24.92 -17.55 -19.83
N VAL A 172 -25.49 -18.06 -18.76
CA VAL A 172 -25.73 -17.31 -17.53
C VAL A 172 -24.61 -17.63 -16.52
N ALA A 173 -24.21 -16.68 -15.71
CA ALA A 173 -23.31 -16.91 -14.57
C ALA A 173 -24.11 -17.61 -13.46
N ASP A 174 -24.10 -18.94 -13.44
CA ASP A 174 -24.87 -19.78 -12.52
C ASP A 174 -24.04 -20.88 -11.83
N TYR A 175 -22.77 -21.03 -12.22
CA TYR A 175 -21.87 -22.00 -11.63
C TYR A 175 -20.89 -21.31 -10.66
N PRO A 176 -20.77 -21.78 -9.40
CA PRO A 176 -19.92 -21.13 -8.43
C PRO A 176 -18.42 -21.23 -8.79
N PHE A 177 -17.68 -20.16 -8.49
CA PHE A 177 -16.22 -20.18 -8.48
C PHE A 177 -15.70 -19.68 -7.14
N PHE A 178 -14.51 -20.18 -6.73
CA PHE A 178 -13.87 -19.85 -5.47
C PHE A 178 -12.36 -19.75 -5.66
N TYR A 179 -11.81 -18.57 -5.43
CA TYR A 179 -10.36 -18.38 -5.41
C TYR A 179 -9.94 -17.92 -4.01
N HIS A 180 -9.48 -18.87 -3.22
CA HIS A 180 -8.88 -18.63 -1.91
C HIS A 180 -7.38 -18.82 -2.03
N VAL A 181 -6.67 -17.70 -2.21
CA VAL A 181 -5.23 -17.65 -2.39
C VAL A 181 -4.57 -17.17 -1.11
N GLY A 182 -3.68 -17.97 -0.54
CA GLY A 182 -2.95 -17.63 0.67
C GLY A 182 -1.78 -18.57 0.86
N MET A 183 -0.96 -18.38 1.84
CA MET A 183 0.28 -19.11 2.14
C MET A 183 1.51 -18.23 1.90
N ASP A 184 2.52 -18.35 2.75
CA ASP A 184 3.76 -17.55 2.68
C ASP A 184 4.43 -17.54 1.30
N ALA A 185 4.33 -18.66 0.56
CA ALA A 185 4.92 -18.78 -0.78
C ALA A 185 4.17 -17.97 -1.85
N LEU A 186 2.93 -17.55 -1.58
CA LEU A 186 2.08 -16.83 -2.53
C LEU A 186 1.98 -15.33 -2.29
N LYS A 187 2.68 -14.79 -1.30
CA LYS A 187 2.85 -13.34 -1.17
C LYS A 187 3.66 -12.78 -2.35
N ARG A 188 3.33 -11.57 -2.80
CA ARG A 188 4.04 -10.90 -3.91
C ARG A 188 4.33 -9.45 -3.56
N THR A 189 5.51 -9.00 -3.94
CA THR A 189 5.86 -7.58 -3.83
C THR A 189 5.19 -6.81 -4.97
N ILE A 190 4.55 -5.72 -4.62
CA ILE A 190 4.01 -4.72 -5.54
C ILE A 190 4.96 -3.52 -5.48
N ASP A 191 5.50 -3.11 -6.63
CA ASP A 191 6.46 -2.01 -6.72
C ASP A 191 5.90 -0.87 -7.58
N LEU A 192 5.38 0.15 -6.92
CA LEU A 192 4.93 1.41 -7.50
C LEU A 192 5.94 2.54 -7.23
N SER A 193 7.23 2.22 -7.06
CA SER A 193 8.29 3.19 -6.75
C SER A 193 8.66 4.12 -7.91
N ASN A 194 8.04 3.96 -9.07
CA ASN A 194 8.16 4.83 -10.24
C ASN A 194 6.95 5.78 -10.43
N GLN A 195 6.08 5.87 -9.44
CA GLN A 195 4.89 6.74 -9.41
C GLN A 195 5.11 7.87 -8.38
N PRO A 196 5.78 8.97 -8.77
CA PRO A 196 6.21 9.99 -7.81
C PRO A 196 5.04 10.83 -7.30
N PHE A 197 5.13 11.23 -6.02
CA PHE A 197 4.21 12.17 -5.38
C PHE A 197 4.93 13.04 -4.35
N SER A 198 4.26 14.12 -3.94
CA SER A 198 4.76 15.02 -2.90
C SER A 198 3.78 15.09 -1.72
N VAL A 199 4.33 15.15 -0.52
CA VAL A 199 3.60 15.46 0.71
C VAL A 199 3.93 16.91 1.08
N VAL A 200 2.92 17.79 1.10
CA VAL A 200 3.07 19.23 1.26
C VAL A 200 2.58 19.66 2.63
N SER A 201 3.33 20.52 3.30
CA SER A 201 2.96 21.03 4.64
C SER A 201 1.59 21.70 4.63
N GLY A 202 0.76 21.33 5.61
CA GLY A 202 -0.59 21.89 5.79
C GLY A 202 -1.67 21.25 4.91
N THR A 203 -1.33 20.19 4.14
CA THR A 203 -2.29 19.50 3.27
C THR A 203 -2.09 18.00 3.40
N ASP A 204 -3.13 17.29 3.79
CA ASP A 204 -3.14 15.83 3.82
C ASP A 204 -2.95 15.27 2.41
N LYS A 205 -2.27 14.13 2.31
CA LYS A 205 -2.00 13.48 1.02
C LYS A 205 -2.82 12.22 0.89
N GLU A 206 -3.56 12.14 -0.19
CA GLU A 206 -4.26 10.95 -0.63
C GLU A 206 -3.59 10.39 -1.88
N LEU A 207 -3.38 9.07 -1.91
CA LEU A 207 -2.91 8.32 -3.06
C LEU A 207 -4.11 7.62 -3.69
N PHE A 208 -4.29 7.80 -4.98
CA PHE A 208 -5.34 7.09 -5.74
C PHE A 208 -4.74 5.82 -6.31
N VAL A 209 -5.34 4.69 -5.97
CA VAL A 209 -4.87 3.36 -6.36
C VAL A 209 -6.03 2.58 -6.96
N GLU A 210 -5.77 1.86 -8.05
CA GLU A 210 -6.74 0.99 -8.70
C GLU A 210 -6.22 -0.44 -8.74
N VAL A 211 -7.12 -1.42 -8.50
CA VAL A 211 -6.88 -2.85 -8.73
C VAL A 211 -7.90 -3.37 -9.73
N ASP A 212 -7.44 -3.86 -10.87
CA ASP A 212 -8.31 -4.46 -11.89
C ASP A 212 -8.43 -5.98 -11.72
N VAL A 213 -9.61 -6.45 -11.38
CA VAL A 213 -9.96 -7.87 -11.26
C VAL A 213 -9.69 -8.65 -12.55
N LEU A 214 -9.85 -8.02 -13.74
CA LEU A 214 -9.55 -8.71 -15.00
C LEU A 214 -8.07 -9.03 -15.15
N GLU A 215 -7.19 -8.16 -14.66
CA GLU A 215 -5.76 -8.41 -14.64
C GLU A 215 -5.40 -9.46 -13.57
N VAL A 216 -6.05 -9.47 -12.39
CA VAL A 216 -5.93 -10.55 -11.41
C VAL A 216 -6.29 -11.90 -12.03
N LEU A 217 -7.33 -11.93 -12.88
CA LEU A 217 -7.81 -13.11 -13.59
C LEU A 217 -7.15 -13.33 -14.97
N ALA A 218 -6.08 -12.60 -15.29
CA ALA A 218 -5.38 -12.75 -16.56
C ALA A 218 -4.97 -14.20 -16.82
N ASN A 219 -5.35 -14.72 -17.98
CA ASN A 219 -5.09 -16.12 -18.39
C ASN A 219 -5.74 -17.19 -17.48
N VAL A 220 -6.70 -16.83 -16.63
CA VAL A 220 -7.55 -17.77 -15.89
C VAL A 220 -8.78 -18.09 -16.74
N ASN A 221 -9.02 -19.38 -16.97
CA ASN A 221 -10.20 -19.83 -17.67
C ASN A 221 -11.31 -20.15 -16.65
N LEU A 222 -12.22 -19.20 -16.41
CA LEU A 222 -13.31 -19.34 -15.43
C LEU A 222 -14.15 -20.60 -15.61
N ARG A 223 -14.24 -21.15 -16.83
CA ARG A 223 -14.99 -22.38 -17.11
C ARG A 223 -14.33 -23.64 -16.52
N THR A 224 -13.01 -23.73 -16.57
CA THR A 224 -12.26 -24.95 -16.24
C THR A 224 -11.31 -24.77 -15.05
N GLU A 225 -10.99 -23.52 -14.70
CA GLU A 225 -10.13 -23.14 -13.58
C GLU A 225 -10.95 -22.33 -12.57
N ASN A 226 -12.10 -22.88 -12.15
CA ASN A 226 -13.08 -22.16 -11.33
C ASN A 226 -12.92 -22.39 -9.83
N GLU A 227 -11.91 -23.17 -9.38
CA GLU A 227 -11.74 -23.45 -7.96
C GLU A 227 -10.27 -23.58 -7.57
N THR A 228 -9.90 -22.86 -6.51
CA THR A 228 -8.71 -23.14 -5.71
C THR A 228 -8.91 -22.69 -4.26
N HIS A 229 -8.55 -23.58 -3.33
CA HIS A 229 -8.32 -23.28 -1.91
C HIS A 229 -6.81 -23.37 -1.63
N THR A 230 -5.98 -22.87 -2.55
CA THR A 230 -4.52 -22.94 -2.58
C THR A 230 -4.01 -24.38 -2.66
N PHE A 231 -4.26 -25.22 -1.66
CA PHE A 231 -3.66 -26.57 -1.54
C PHE A 231 -4.24 -27.59 -2.52
N ASN A 232 -5.51 -27.47 -2.90
CA ASN A 232 -6.15 -28.37 -3.86
C ASN A 232 -5.77 -28.05 -5.32
N ASN A 233 -5.35 -26.80 -5.61
CA ASN A 233 -4.94 -26.37 -6.94
C ASN A 233 -3.87 -25.26 -6.85
N MET A 234 -2.68 -25.62 -6.38
CA MET A 234 -1.54 -24.72 -6.24
C MET A 234 -1.15 -24.01 -7.54
N PRO A 235 -1.15 -24.67 -8.73
CA PRO A 235 -0.85 -23.95 -9.98
C PRO A 235 -1.77 -22.78 -10.26
N LEU A 236 -3.08 -22.93 -10.02
CA LEU A 236 -4.06 -21.86 -10.20
C LEU A 236 -3.87 -20.75 -9.16
N ALA A 237 -3.70 -21.12 -7.88
CA ALA A 237 -3.41 -20.15 -6.82
C ALA A 237 -2.13 -19.34 -7.10
N THR A 238 -1.08 -20.00 -7.61
CA THR A 238 0.17 -19.35 -8.00
C THR A 238 -0.05 -18.37 -9.17
N LYS A 239 -0.80 -18.80 -10.21
CA LYS A 239 -1.13 -17.94 -11.36
C LYS A 239 -1.83 -16.65 -10.91
N ILE A 240 -2.84 -16.77 -10.05
CA ILE A 240 -3.59 -15.62 -9.54
C ILE A 240 -2.69 -14.72 -8.68
N ALA A 241 -1.85 -15.30 -7.82
CA ALA A 241 -0.91 -14.52 -7.02
C ALA A 241 0.13 -13.80 -7.89
N ASP A 242 0.64 -14.44 -8.94
CA ASP A 242 1.62 -13.85 -9.87
C ASP A 242 1.04 -12.70 -10.70
N ASN A 243 -0.26 -12.75 -10.98
CA ASN A 243 -0.96 -11.69 -11.72
C ASN A 243 -1.18 -10.43 -10.86
N PHE A 244 -1.32 -10.58 -9.53
CA PHE A 244 -1.75 -9.50 -8.66
C PHE A 244 -0.86 -8.24 -8.74
N PRO A 245 0.48 -8.30 -8.78
CA PRO A 245 1.31 -7.09 -8.91
C PRO A 245 1.08 -6.29 -10.19
N ALA A 246 0.63 -6.92 -11.27
CA ALA A 246 0.33 -6.23 -12.53
C ALA A 246 -1.07 -5.61 -12.54
N SER A 247 -1.97 -6.06 -11.65
CA SER A 247 -3.35 -5.59 -11.57
C SER A 247 -3.50 -4.27 -10.81
N ILE A 248 -2.44 -3.82 -10.12
CA ILE A 248 -2.48 -2.63 -9.26
C ILE A 248 -1.67 -1.49 -9.87
N VAL A 249 -2.28 -0.32 -9.94
CA VAL A 249 -1.67 0.91 -10.45
C VAL A 249 -1.97 2.06 -9.49
N MET A 250 -1.14 3.10 -9.50
CA MET A 250 -1.40 4.37 -8.84
C MET A 250 -1.70 5.41 -9.93
N GLU A 251 -2.79 6.18 -9.77
CA GLU A 251 -3.23 7.22 -10.70
C GLU A 251 -2.51 8.56 -10.49
#